data_a3c8ec67b9d22be768ed012994ce8d6b
#
_entry.id   a3c8ec67b9d22be768ed012994ce8d6b
#
_cell.length_a   1.000
_cell.length_b   1.000
_cell.length_c   1.000
_cell.angle_alpha   90.00
_cell.angle_beta   90.00
_cell.angle_gamma   90.00
#
_symmetry.space_group_name_H-M   'P 1'
#
loop_
_entity.id
_entity.type
_entity.pdbx_description
1 polymer ?
#
loop_
_entity_poly.entity_id
_entity_poly.type
_entity_poly.pdbx_seq_one_letter_code
_entity_poly.pdbx_strand_id
1 'polypeptide(L)'
;SSIFIIMNLIRAVLLLIIFITPVKANTVYNLIKIPNLEIYEINTKNKLKYFYAVRPFRLGTQKNIVCSNPNKKDLDTKYKIIHKNLSRYSYDYLKKINLKYIVMCKNLSISELYTAGIPDNVMKTLILDIKFNENYFERVIHHEVFHVMHLQHKEVFNEEEWIKFNNSNFKYAECSTCTKKISLEQYQETNGFFTEYSKSTASEDMAEVYSHMIHLKKTKINQIRKSDPILNNKISYIENKIMEINNSFTF
;
A
#
# COMPACT_ATOMS: atom_id res chain seq x y z
N SER A 1 12.17 -32.40 -56.49
CA SER A 1 12.60 -30.99 -56.13
C SER A 1 11.52 -30.23 -55.33
N SER A 2 10.23 -30.42 -55.65
CA SER A 2 9.12 -29.70 -54.96
C SER A 2 8.92 -30.09 -53.51
N ILE A 3 9.14 -31.37 -53.12
CA ILE A 3 9.01 -31.85 -51.73
C ILE A 3 10.12 -31.26 -50.82
N PHE A 4 11.30 -31.03 -51.36
CA PHE A 4 12.42 -30.44 -50.59
C PHE A 4 12.17 -28.94 -50.27
N ILE A 5 11.51 -28.21 -51.17
CA ILE A 5 11.14 -26.80 -50.99
C ILE A 5 10.04 -26.66 -49.92
N ILE A 6 9.02 -27.54 -49.98
CA ILE A 6 7.94 -27.56 -48.99
C ILE A 6 8.43 -27.92 -47.59
N MET A 7 9.32 -28.90 -47.44
CA MET A 7 9.92 -29.23 -46.13
C MET A 7 10.77 -28.09 -45.55
N ASN A 8 11.49 -27.35 -46.38
CA ASN A 8 12.26 -26.18 -45.91
C ASN A 8 11.35 -24.98 -45.53
N LEU A 9 10.24 -24.78 -46.24
CA LEU A 9 9.24 -23.79 -45.89
C LEU A 9 8.56 -24.10 -44.56
N ILE A 10 8.19 -25.38 -44.32
CA ILE A 10 7.59 -25.81 -43.04
C ILE A 10 8.58 -25.66 -41.88
N ARG A 11 9.86 -25.95 -42.08
CA ARG A 11 10.92 -25.74 -41.06
C ARG A 11 11.15 -24.26 -40.78
N ALA A 12 11.10 -23.39 -41.79
CA ALA A 12 11.20 -21.93 -41.61
C ALA A 12 9.99 -21.34 -40.87
N VAL A 13 8.78 -21.82 -41.14
CA VAL A 13 7.56 -21.40 -40.43
C VAL A 13 7.55 -21.91 -39.00
N LEU A 14 7.98 -23.13 -38.72
CA LEU A 14 8.12 -23.67 -37.37
C LEU A 14 9.20 -22.93 -36.56
N LEU A 15 10.30 -22.52 -37.17
CA LEU A 15 11.31 -21.68 -36.52
C LEU A 15 10.81 -20.24 -36.23
N LEU A 16 9.92 -19.67 -37.05
CA LEU A 16 9.33 -18.38 -36.81
C LEU A 16 8.31 -18.39 -35.66
N ILE A 17 7.61 -19.53 -35.46
CA ILE A 17 6.63 -19.68 -34.36
C ILE A 17 7.33 -19.83 -32.99
N ILE A 18 8.56 -20.33 -32.96
CA ILE A 18 9.33 -20.50 -31.70
C ILE A 18 9.85 -19.16 -31.16
N PHE A 19 9.91 -18.10 -31.99
CA PHE A 19 10.38 -16.77 -31.58
C PHE A 19 9.29 -15.81 -31.07
N ILE A 20 8.01 -16.24 -31.08
CA ILE A 20 6.91 -15.48 -30.44
C ILE A 20 6.67 -15.99 -29.02
N THR A 21 7.73 -16.04 -28.20
CA THR A 21 7.58 -16.26 -26.77
C THR A 21 7.45 -14.92 -26.03
N PRO A 22 6.67 -14.87 -24.96
CA PRO A 22 6.12 -13.62 -24.44
C PRO A 22 7.19 -12.74 -23.78
N VAL A 23 7.59 -11.70 -24.46
CA VAL A 23 8.43 -10.61 -23.93
C VAL A 23 7.77 -9.90 -22.72
N LYS A 24 6.46 -10.10 -22.48
CA LYS A 24 5.71 -9.39 -21.43
C LYS A 24 6.12 -9.72 -19.99
N ALA A 25 6.41 -10.95 -19.67
CA ALA A 25 6.75 -11.37 -18.29
C ALA A 25 8.09 -10.78 -17.80
N ASN A 26 9.09 -10.71 -18.69
CA ASN A 26 10.41 -10.15 -18.34
C ASN A 26 10.38 -8.64 -18.14
N THR A 27 9.48 -7.92 -18.82
CA THR A 27 9.38 -6.45 -18.72
C THR A 27 8.89 -6.00 -17.35
N VAL A 28 7.85 -6.63 -16.81
CA VAL A 28 7.32 -6.32 -15.47
C VAL A 28 8.33 -6.65 -14.38
N TYR A 29 8.96 -7.83 -14.45
CA TYR A 29 9.99 -8.24 -13.49
C TYR A 29 11.21 -7.31 -13.50
N ASN A 30 11.61 -6.79 -14.66
CA ASN A 30 12.71 -5.84 -14.74
C ASN A 30 12.37 -4.49 -14.06
N LEU A 31 11.09 -4.11 -14.01
CA LEU A 31 10.63 -2.87 -13.36
C LEU A 31 10.50 -3.01 -11.84
N ILE A 32 9.90 -4.10 -11.35
CA ILE A 32 9.46 -4.22 -9.96
C ILE A 32 10.24 -5.28 -9.17
N LYS A 33 10.89 -6.25 -9.85
CA LYS A 33 11.58 -7.39 -9.22
C LYS A 33 10.68 -8.29 -8.37
N ILE A 34 9.37 -8.30 -8.63
CA ILE A 34 8.40 -9.24 -8.08
C ILE A 34 8.03 -10.22 -9.19
N PRO A 35 8.20 -11.53 -8.98
CA PRO A 35 7.87 -12.54 -10.00
C PRO A 35 6.36 -12.72 -10.15
N ASN A 36 5.96 -13.30 -11.27
CA ASN A 36 4.58 -13.71 -11.53
C ASN A 36 3.56 -12.58 -11.56
N LEU A 37 3.95 -11.37 -11.99
CA LEU A 37 3.07 -10.24 -12.15
C LEU A 37 2.69 -10.01 -13.61
N GLU A 38 1.44 -9.56 -13.82
CA GLU A 38 0.98 -8.99 -15.07
C GLU A 38 0.43 -7.58 -14.87
N ILE A 39 0.40 -6.83 -15.96
CA ILE A 39 -0.16 -5.47 -15.99
C ILE A 39 -1.69 -5.56 -15.89
N TYR A 40 -2.26 -4.80 -14.95
CA TYR A 40 -3.70 -4.60 -14.88
C TYR A 40 -4.09 -3.27 -15.56
N GLU A 41 -3.48 -2.15 -15.15
CA GLU A 41 -3.73 -0.81 -15.69
C GLU A 41 -2.50 0.08 -15.54
N ILE A 42 -2.11 0.78 -16.59
CA ILE A 42 -0.92 1.66 -16.59
C ILE A 42 -1.21 3.09 -17.06
N ASN A 43 -2.43 3.34 -17.59
CA ASN A 43 -2.81 4.64 -18.17
C ASN A 43 -3.69 5.44 -17.20
N THR A 44 -3.26 5.58 -15.95
CA THR A 44 -4.00 6.33 -14.94
C THR A 44 -3.63 7.83 -14.96
N LYS A 45 -4.58 8.69 -14.55
CA LYS A 45 -4.40 10.15 -14.51
C LYS A 45 -3.21 10.59 -13.65
N ASN A 46 -3.00 9.94 -12.51
CA ASN A 46 -1.90 10.23 -11.58
C ASN A 46 -0.64 9.36 -11.83
N LYS A 47 -0.60 8.64 -12.96
CA LYS A 47 0.50 7.80 -13.42
C LYS A 47 0.86 6.63 -12.52
N LEU A 48 0.02 6.27 -11.54
CA LEU A 48 0.13 4.98 -10.87
C LEU A 48 -0.07 3.84 -11.85
N LYS A 49 0.74 2.82 -11.72
CA LYS A 49 0.66 1.60 -12.53
C LYS A 49 0.24 0.43 -11.64
N TYR A 50 -0.77 -0.29 -12.06
CA TYR A 50 -1.37 -1.39 -11.32
C TYR A 50 -0.98 -2.72 -11.93
N PHE A 51 -0.51 -3.62 -11.09
CA PHE A 51 -0.14 -4.98 -11.42
C PHE A 51 -0.88 -5.95 -10.52
N TYR A 52 -0.98 -7.19 -10.93
CA TYR A 52 -1.57 -8.24 -10.12
C TYR A 52 -0.80 -9.55 -10.23
N ALA A 53 -0.88 -10.38 -9.20
CA ALA A 53 -0.26 -11.70 -9.19
C ALA A 53 -1.09 -12.67 -10.05
N VAL A 54 -0.44 -13.31 -11.04
CA VAL A 54 -1.05 -14.39 -11.86
C VAL A 54 -0.74 -15.77 -11.29
N ARG A 55 0.27 -15.86 -10.43
CA ARG A 55 0.66 -17.04 -9.62
C ARG A 55 1.15 -16.55 -8.26
N PRO A 56 1.17 -17.41 -7.23
CA PRO A 56 1.78 -17.07 -5.96
C PRO A 56 3.23 -16.62 -6.10
N PHE A 57 3.64 -15.67 -5.29
CA PHE A 57 5.03 -15.25 -5.21
C PHE A 57 5.55 -15.22 -3.77
N ARG A 58 6.88 -15.24 -3.64
CA ARG A 58 7.61 -15.10 -2.38
C ARG A 58 8.69 -14.05 -2.53
N LEU A 59 8.82 -13.18 -1.54
CA LEU A 59 9.80 -12.09 -1.50
C LEU A 59 10.58 -12.10 -0.18
N GLY A 60 11.60 -11.21 -0.13
CA GLY A 60 12.49 -11.08 1.00
C GLY A 60 13.64 -12.10 0.96
N THR A 61 14.72 -11.80 1.70
CA THR A 61 15.91 -12.65 1.77
C THR A 61 15.61 -14.05 2.30
N GLN A 62 14.65 -14.17 3.20
CA GLN A 62 14.18 -15.44 3.76
C GLN A 62 12.93 -15.98 3.03
N LYS A 63 12.48 -15.36 1.95
CA LYS A 63 11.23 -15.69 1.24
C LYS A 63 9.99 -15.76 2.14
N ASN A 64 9.98 -14.94 3.17
CA ASN A 64 8.96 -14.91 4.21
C ASN A 64 7.77 -13.98 3.89
N ILE A 65 7.85 -13.18 2.84
CA ILE A 65 6.73 -12.42 2.29
C ILE A 65 6.05 -13.28 1.23
N VAL A 66 4.80 -13.61 1.44
CA VAL A 66 4.03 -14.51 0.57
C VAL A 66 2.74 -13.83 0.15
N CYS A 67 2.40 -13.94 -1.13
CA CYS A 67 1.09 -13.53 -1.62
C CYS A 67 0.61 -14.45 -2.75
N SER A 68 -0.69 -14.65 -2.83
CA SER A 68 -1.33 -15.53 -3.80
C SER A 68 -2.03 -14.74 -4.90
N ASN A 69 -2.33 -15.41 -6.00
CA ASN A 69 -3.06 -14.81 -7.11
C ASN A 69 -4.56 -14.69 -6.78
N PRO A 70 -5.19 -13.53 -7.02
CA PRO A 70 -6.63 -13.37 -6.91
C PRO A 70 -7.37 -14.02 -8.09
N ASN A 71 -8.67 -14.28 -7.93
CA ASN A 71 -9.52 -14.51 -9.08
C ASN A 71 -9.91 -13.18 -9.74
N LYS A 72 -10.32 -13.23 -11.00
CA LYS A 72 -10.61 -12.03 -11.80
C LYS A 72 -11.75 -11.18 -11.22
N LYS A 73 -12.81 -11.79 -10.71
CA LYS A 73 -13.98 -11.07 -10.16
C LYS A 73 -13.59 -10.25 -8.94
N ASP A 74 -12.85 -10.84 -8.00
CA ASP A 74 -12.37 -10.16 -6.80
C ASP A 74 -11.40 -9.04 -7.18
N LEU A 75 -10.49 -9.31 -8.13
CA LEU A 75 -9.53 -8.34 -8.62
C LEU A 75 -10.23 -7.11 -9.23
N ASP A 76 -11.18 -7.31 -10.14
CA ASP A 76 -11.91 -6.21 -10.79
C ASP A 76 -12.72 -5.38 -9.79
N THR A 77 -13.33 -6.04 -8.79
CA THR A 77 -14.10 -5.36 -7.75
C THR A 77 -13.19 -4.52 -6.86
N LYS A 78 -12.09 -5.08 -6.39
CA LYS A 78 -11.18 -4.39 -5.47
C LYS A 78 -10.32 -3.33 -6.16
N TYR A 79 -9.94 -3.55 -7.42
CA TYR A 79 -9.29 -2.51 -8.23
C TYR A 79 -10.10 -1.21 -8.25
N LYS A 80 -11.42 -1.28 -8.45
CA LYS A 80 -12.27 -0.08 -8.47
C LYS A 80 -12.18 0.70 -7.15
N ILE A 81 -12.17 0.00 -6.02
CA ILE A 81 -12.06 0.61 -4.70
C ILE A 81 -10.67 1.21 -4.52
N ILE A 82 -9.61 0.46 -4.82
CA ILE A 82 -8.23 0.93 -4.71
C ILE A 82 -8.00 2.15 -5.60
N HIS A 83 -8.40 2.06 -6.86
CA HIS A 83 -8.24 3.15 -7.83
C HIS A 83 -8.99 4.42 -7.40
N LYS A 84 -10.25 4.29 -6.94
CA LYS A 84 -11.03 5.42 -6.40
C LYS A 84 -10.28 6.12 -5.26
N ASN A 85 -9.76 5.37 -4.30
CA ASN A 85 -9.07 5.93 -3.14
C ASN A 85 -7.72 6.53 -3.51
N LEU A 86 -6.93 5.88 -4.36
CA LEU A 86 -5.60 6.36 -4.76
C LEU A 86 -5.66 7.49 -5.80
N SER A 87 -6.76 7.66 -6.53
CA SER A 87 -6.92 8.75 -7.51
C SER A 87 -6.97 10.15 -6.88
N ARG A 88 -7.19 10.25 -5.56
CA ARG A 88 -7.10 11.53 -4.84
C ARG A 88 -5.68 12.09 -4.75
N TYR A 89 -4.68 11.22 -4.84
CA TYR A 89 -3.28 11.63 -4.78
C TYR A 89 -2.82 12.12 -6.15
N SER A 90 -2.31 13.36 -6.19
CA SER A 90 -1.73 13.92 -7.42
C SER A 90 -0.44 13.20 -7.82
N TYR A 91 -0.08 13.28 -9.10
CA TYR A 91 1.19 12.74 -9.59
C TYR A 91 2.40 13.31 -8.83
N ASP A 92 2.38 14.61 -8.55
CA ASP A 92 3.46 15.28 -7.82
C ASP A 92 3.58 14.75 -6.38
N TYR A 93 2.47 14.58 -5.69
CA TYR A 93 2.47 13.98 -4.36
C TYR A 93 3.04 12.55 -4.38
N LEU A 94 2.54 11.71 -5.28
CA LEU A 94 3.01 10.32 -5.42
C LEU A 94 4.50 10.22 -5.74
N LYS A 95 5.00 11.15 -6.57
CA LYS A 95 6.44 11.25 -6.88
C LYS A 95 7.25 11.61 -5.64
N LYS A 96 6.78 12.55 -4.82
CA LYS A 96 7.46 12.98 -3.58
C LYS A 96 7.50 11.88 -2.52
N ILE A 97 6.46 11.07 -2.40
CA ILE A 97 6.46 9.93 -1.49
C ILE A 97 7.07 8.65 -2.09
N ASN A 98 7.59 8.73 -3.33
CA ASN A 98 8.25 7.62 -4.04
C ASN A 98 7.33 6.41 -4.32
N LEU A 99 6.05 6.64 -4.59
CA LEU A 99 5.08 5.59 -4.94
C LEU A 99 4.77 5.64 -6.45
N LYS A 100 5.00 4.52 -7.13
CA LYS A 100 4.79 4.41 -8.58
C LYS A 100 3.97 3.18 -8.98
N TYR A 101 4.08 2.09 -8.22
CA TYR A 101 3.51 0.80 -8.54
C TYR A 101 2.61 0.29 -7.43
N ILE A 102 1.45 -0.22 -7.81
CA ILE A 102 0.53 -0.95 -6.92
C ILE A 102 0.49 -2.40 -7.37
N VAL A 103 0.72 -3.33 -6.45
CA VAL A 103 0.63 -4.77 -6.71
C VAL A 103 -0.55 -5.34 -5.93
N MET A 104 -1.49 -5.93 -6.65
CA MET A 104 -2.69 -6.54 -6.08
C MET A 104 -2.55 -8.05 -6.03
N CYS A 105 -2.71 -8.62 -4.85
CA CYS A 105 -2.66 -10.05 -4.61
C CYS A 105 -3.62 -10.43 -3.47
N LYS A 106 -3.71 -11.69 -3.07
CA LYS A 106 -4.56 -12.12 -1.96
C LYS A 106 -3.77 -12.91 -0.91
N ASN A 107 -4.23 -12.84 0.33
CA ASN A 107 -3.62 -13.53 1.47
C ASN A 107 -2.14 -13.14 1.64
N LEU A 108 -1.89 -11.83 1.63
CA LEU A 108 -0.55 -11.27 1.87
C LEU A 108 -0.11 -11.51 3.31
N SER A 109 1.07 -12.07 3.49
CA SER A 109 1.62 -12.33 4.82
C SER A 109 3.13 -12.07 4.88
N ILE A 110 3.61 -11.73 6.08
CA ILE A 110 5.03 -11.68 6.44
C ILE A 110 5.25 -12.62 7.60
N SER A 111 6.15 -13.61 7.44
CA SER A 111 6.43 -14.61 8.49
C SER A 111 5.14 -15.22 9.06
N GLU A 112 4.23 -15.60 8.17
CA GLU A 112 2.91 -16.20 8.46
C GLU A 112 1.88 -15.26 9.11
N LEU A 113 2.22 -14.00 9.37
CA LEU A 113 1.28 -12.99 9.86
C LEU A 113 0.65 -12.25 8.68
N TYR A 114 -0.67 -12.30 8.59
CA TYR A 114 -1.42 -11.57 7.56
C TYR A 114 -1.31 -10.06 7.75
N THR A 115 -1.14 -9.36 6.63
CA THR A 115 -1.07 -7.90 6.58
C THR A 115 -1.89 -7.34 5.43
N ALA A 116 -2.36 -6.11 5.58
CA ALA A 116 -3.13 -5.41 4.55
C ALA A 116 -2.26 -4.94 3.39
N GLY A 117 -1.03 -4.52 3.68
CA GLY A 117 -0.10 -4.02 2.69
C GLY A 117 1.35 -4.15 3.11
N ILE A 118 2.23 -4.03 2.14
CA ILE A 118 3.68 -3.99 2.33
C ILE A 118 4.24 -2.90 1.42
N PRO A 119 4.75 -1.80 1.97
CA PRO A 119 5.45 -0.78 1.22
C PRO A 119 6.89 -1.22 0.91
N ASP A 120 7.36 -0.92 -0.29
CA ASP A 120 8.77 -1.09 -0.68
C ASP A 120 9.29 0.17 -1.38
N ASN A 121 10.15 0.88 -0.68
CA ASN A 121 10.70 2.14 -1.14
C ASN A 121 11.69 1.97 -2.31
N VAL A 122 12.44 0.88 -2.32
CA VAL A 122 13.42 0.57 -3.38
C VAL A 122 12.70 0.28 -4.70
N MET A 123 11.65 -0.54 -4.63
CA MET A 123 10.82 -0.87 -5.80
C MET A 123 9.75 0.20 -6.10
N LYS A 124 9.61 1.25 -5.28
CA LYS A 124 8.57 2.28 -5.40
C LYS A 124 7.17 1.69 -5.46
N THR A 125 6.92 0.67 -4.65
CA THR A 125 5.78 -0.23 -4.75
C THR A 125 5.04 -0.30 -3.43
N LEU A 126 3.71 -0.41 -3.53
CA LEU A 126 2.84 -0.84 -2.44
C LEU A 126 2.15 -2.13 -2.88
N ILE A 127 2.37 -3.21 -2.13
CA ILE A 127 1.68 -4.47 -2.30
C ILE A 127 0.43 -4.44 -1.42
N LEU A 128 -0.74 -4.75 -1.96
CA LEU A 128 -2.02 -4.73 -1.23
C LEU A 128 -2.70 -6.10 -1.26
N ASP A 129 -3.17 -6.54 -0.09
CA ASP A 129 -4.05 -7.71 0.03
C ASP A 129 -5.49 -7.34 -0.31
N ILE A 130 -5.97 -7.75 -1.47
CA ILE A 130 -7.35 -7.48 -1.88
C ILE A 130 -8.41 -8.28 -1.10
N LYS A 131 -8.00 -9.23 -0.26
CA LYS A 131 -8.88 -9.99 0.63
C LYS A 131 -8.92 -9.44 2.06
N PHE A 132 -8.20 -8.36 2.32
CA PHE A 132 -8.26 -7.71 3.62
C PHE A 132 -9.70 -7.31 3.99
N ASN A 133 -9.97 -7.20 5.29
CA ASN A 133 -11.31 -6.96 5.84
C ASN A 133 -12.00 -5.74 5.18
N GLU A 134 -13.16 -5.98 4.57
CA GLU A 134 -13.91 -4.98 3.79
C GLU A 134 -14.34 -3.76 4.60
N ASN A 135 -14.66 -3.94 5.90
CA ASN A 135 -15.10 -2.84 6.76
C ASN A 135 -14.02 -1.76 6.95
N TYR A 136 -12.75 -2.14 6.79
CA TYR A 136 -11.62 -1.24 7.00
C TYR A 136 -10.81 -0.98 5.72
N PHE A 137 -11.12 -1.66 4.62
CA PHE A 137 -10.28 -1.71 3.42
C PHE A 137 -9.98 -0.33 2.83
N GLU A 138 -10.99 0.52 2.65
CA GLU A 138 -10.77 1.87 2.09
C GLU A 138 -9.85 2.72 2.98
N ARG A 139 -10.04 2.68 4.29
CA ARG A 139 -9.19 3.42 5.24
C ARG A 139 -7.77 2.85 5.27
N VAL A 140 -7.64 1.53 5.25
CA VAL A 140 -6.34 0.86 5.30
C VAL A 140 -5.49 1.13 4.06
N ILE A 141 -6.07 1.35 2.89
CA ILE A 141 -5.31 1.81 1.72
C ILE A 141 -4.52 3.10 2.06
N HIS A 142 -5.15 4.05 2.74
CA HIS A 142 -4.50 5.29 3.14
C HIS A 142 -3.48 5.09 4.28
N HIS A 143 -3.75 4.18 5.19
CA HIS A 143 -2.81 3.73 6.22
C HIS A 143 -1.50 3.23 5.58
N GLU A 144 -1.59 2.38 4.58
CA GLU A 144 -0.43 1.85 3.87
C GLU A 144 0.29 2.92 3.03
N VAL A 145 -0.44 3.88 2.44
CA VAL A 145 0.16 5.04 1.77
C VAL A 145 0.98 5.87 2.77
N PHE A 146 0.52 6.02 4.01
CA PHE A 146 1.33 6.68 5.04
C PHE A 146 2.65 5.96 5.27
N HIS A 147 2.66 4.65 5.36
CA HIS A 147 3.90 3.89 5.53
C HIS A 147 4.87 4.06 4.34
N VAL A 148 4.36 4.13 3.09
CA VAL A 148 5.19 4.49 1.93
C VAL A 148 5.84 5.86 2.13
N MET A 149 5.07 6.85 2.53
CA MET A 149 5.54 8.21 2.78
C MET A 149 6.54 8.25 3.95
N HIS A 150 6.24 7.58 5.05
CA HIS A 150 7.12 7.51 6.23
C HIS A 150 8.47 6.85 5.92
N LEU A 151 8.47 5.78 5.13
CA LEU A 151 9.72 5.14 4.68
C LEU A 151 10.59 6.09 3.83
N GLN A 152 9.97 6.92 2.99
CA GLN A 152 10.68 7.89 2.15
C GLN A 152 11.17 9.10 2.92
N HIS A 153 10.46 9.53 3.96
CA HIS A 153 10.67 10.77 4.70
C HIS A 153 10.83 10.53 6.21
N LYS A 154 11.68 9.58 6.60
CA LYS A 154 11.93 9.24 8.01
C LYS A 154 12.39 10.43 8.84
N GLU A 155 13.14 11.34 8.23
CA GLU A 155 13.63 12.56 8.87
C GLU A 155 12.55 13.59 9.16
N VAL A 156 11.42 13.53 8.43
CA VAL A 156 10.28 14.46 8.62
C VAL A 156 9.40 14.01 9.79
N PHE A 157 9.17 12.70 9.93
CA PHE A 157 8.32 12.11 10.97
C PHE A 157 9.15 11.62 12.14
N ASN A 158 9.22 12.43 13.21
CA ASN A 158 10.01 12.12 14.39
C ASN A 158 9.15 11.38 15.44
N GLU A 159 9.42 10.09 15.65
CA GLU A 159 8.68 9.26 16.61
C GLU A 159 8.88 9.71 18.07
N GLU A 160 10.05 10.24 18.44
CA GLU A 160 10.31 10.75 19.79
C GLU A 160 9.47 12.01 20.10
N GLU A 161 9.27 12.87 19.09
CA GLU A 161 8.38 14.02 19.19
C GLU A 161 6.91 13.56 19.30
N TRP A 162 6.52 12.60 18.46
CA TRP A 162 5.18 12.03 18.46
C TRP A 162 4.77 11.42 19.80
N ILE A 163 5.64 10.65 20.43
CA ILE A 163 5.41 10.00 21.71
C ILE A 163 5.04 11.01 22.80
N LYS A 164 5.61 12.21 22.76
CA LYS A 164 5.37 13.28 23.74
C LYS A 164 3.96 13.85 23.73
N PHE A 165 3.17 13.63 22.67
CA PHE A 165 1.76 14.02 22.65
C PHE A 165 0.91 13.15 23.59
N ASN A 166 1.33 11.94 23.87
CA ASN A 166 0.59 11.01 24.74
C ASN A 166 0.74 11.38 26.21
N ASN A 167 -0.17 10.88 27.04
CA ASN A 167 -0.04 10.98 28.49
C ASN A 167 1.26 10.34 28.96
N SER A 168 1.89 10.91 29.97
CA SER A 168 3.22 10.48 30.46
C SER A 168 3.29 9.04 30.96
N ASN A 169 2.16 8.46 31.35
CA ASN A 169 2.06 7.06 31.80
C ASN A 169 1.76 6.09 30.66
N PHE A 170 1.53 6.59 29.43
CA PHE A 170 1.30 5.75 28.26
C PHE A 170 2.62 5.27 27.65
N LYS A 171 2.66 4.00 27.25
CA LYS A 171 3.77 3.44 26.47
C LYS A 171 3.20 2.59 25.33
N TYR A 172 3.76 2.77 24.14
CA TYR A 172 3.47 1.88 23.01
C TYR A 172 3.91 0.44 23.33
N ALA A 173 3.32 -0.53 22.64
CA ALA A 173 3.81 -1.90 22.66
C ALA A 173 5.18 -2.00 21.96
N GLU A 174 5.87 -3.12 22.13
CA GLU A 174 7.21 -3.32 21.57
C GLU A 174 7.22 -3.55 20.05
N CYS A 175 6.07 -3.93 19.47
CA CYS A 175 5.94 -4.17 18.04
C CYS A 175 4.48 -4.01 17.58
N SER A 176 4.27 -3.90 16.25
CA SER A 176 2.93 -3.71 15.64
C SER A 176 1.94 -4.84 15.95
N THR A 177 2.41 -6.05 16.25
CA THR A 177 1.59 -7.21 16.61
C THR A 177 1.61 -7.57 18.10
N CYS A 178 2.28 -6.76 18.93
CA CYS A 178 2.47 -7.02 20.36
C CYS A 178 1.37 -6.45 21.27
N THR A 179 0.32 -5.85 20.70
CA THR A 179 -0.84 -5.36 21.47
C THR A 179 -1.71 -6.51 21.94
N LYS A 180 -2.44 -6.31 23.06
CA LYS A 180 -3.37 -7.31 23.60
C LYS A 180 -4.47 -7.70 22.60
N LYS A 181 -4.85 -6.76 21.72
CA LYS A 181 -5.86 -6.95 20.68
C LYS A 181 -5.50 -6.10 19.47
N ILE A 182 -5.32 -6.74 18.32
CA ILE A 182 -5.21 -6.05 17.03
C ILE A 182 -6.63 -5.72 16.57
N SER A 183 -7.07 -4.47 16.78
CA SER A 183 -8.38 -4.00 16.34
C SER A 183 -8.26 -2.68 15.59
N LEU A 184 -8.84 -2.66 14.38
CA LEU A 184 -8.95 -1.49 13.53
C LEU A 184 -10.29 -0.77 13.70
N GLU A 185 -11.13 -1.21 14.62
CA GLU A 185 -12.38 -0.55 14.94
C GLU A 185 -12.12 0.82 15.58
N GLN A 186 -12.80 1.85 15.05
CA GLN A 186 -12.67 3.19 15.58
C GLN A 186 -13.32 3.28 16.94
N TYR A 187 -12.62 3.87 17.90
CA TYR A 187 -13.20 4.18 19.21
C TYR A 187 -14.33 5.21 19.11
N GLN A 188 -15.33 5.05 19.93
CA GLN A 188 -16.38 6.07 20.13
C GLN A 188 -15.80 7.28 20.87
N GLU A 189 -15.02 7.04 21.92
CA GLU A 189 -14.23 8.02 22.67
C GLU A 189 -12.75 7.76 22.40
N THR A 190 -12.09 8.68 21.77
CA THR A 190 -10.75 8.47 21.20
C THR A 190 -9.61 8.49 22.21
N ASN A 191 -9.68 9.34 23.24
CA ASN A 191 -8.67 9.43 24.31
C ASN A 191 -7.21 9.40 23.81
N GLY A 192 -6.93 10.15 22.74
CA GLY A 192 -5.61 10.24 22.12
C GLY A 192 -5.34 9.22 21.01
N PHE A 193 -6.23 8.26 20.77
CA PHE A 193 -6.05 7.19 19.79
C PHE A 193 -7.33 6.93 19.02
N PHE A 194 -7.22 6.68 17.72
CA PHE A 194 -8.38 6.32 16.89
C PHE A 194 -8.83 4.88 17.07
N THR A 195 -7.89 3.96 17.27
CA THR A 195 -8.15 2.51 17.35
C THR A 195 -7.25 1.86 18.41
N GLU A 196 -7.54 0.63 18.79
CA GLU A 196 -6.62 -0.14 19.63
C GLU A 196 -5.29 -0.38 18.92
N TYR A 197 -5.30 -0.57 17.60
CA TYR A 197 -4.10 -0.74 16.79
C TYR A 197 -3.16 0.48 16.83
N SER A 198 -3.69 1.69 16.98
CA SER A 198 -2.90 2.91 17.19
C SER A 198 -1.93 2.83 18.38
N LYS A 199 -2.20 1.97 19.36
CA LYS A 199 -1.37 1.83 20.57
C LYS A 199 -0.20 0.86 20.39
N SER A 200 -0.04 0.26 19.21
CA SER A 200 1.00 -0.73 18.94
C SER A 200 2.38 -0.10 18.81
N THR A 201 2.56 0.86 17.92
CA THR A 201 3.80 1.63 17.76
C THR A 201 3.49 3.07 17.35
N ALA A 202 4.47 3.97 17.52
CA ALA A 202 4.32 5.36 17.07
C ALA A 202 4.05 5.46 15.55
N SER A 203 4.72 4.62 14.75
CA SER A 203 4.52 4.56 13.30
C SER A 203 3.10 4.14 12.92
N GLU A 204 2.54 3.13 13.58
CA GLU A 204 1.17 2.68 13.34
C GLU A 204 0.14 3.74 13.79
N ASP A 205 0.41 4.43 14.89
CA ASP A 205 -0.44 5.51 15.38
C ASP A 205 -0.48 6.70 14.38
N MET A 206 0.68 7.10 13.85
CA MET A 206 0.74 8.11 12.79
C MET A 206 -0.06 7.69 11.55
N ALA A 207 0.05 6.43 11.13
CA ALA A 207 -0.67 5.88 9.98
C ALA A 207 -2.19 5.82 10.23
N GLU A 208 -2.60 5.46 11.45
CA GLU A 208 -4.00 5.50 11.86
C GLU A 208 -4.55 6.93 11.88
N VAL A 209 -3.82 7.89 12.42
CA VAL A 209 -4.23 9.31 12.39
C VAL A 209 -4.37 9.80 10.95
N TYR A 210 -3.36 9.59 10.11
CA TYR A 210 -3.40 9.98 8.70
C TYR A 210 -4.57 9.37 7.94
N SER A 211 -4.78 8.05 8.08
CA SER A 211 -5.85 7.36 7.37
C SER A 211 -7.25 7.80 7.80
N HIS A 212 -7.45 8.11 9.09
CA HIS A 212 -8.72 8.66 9.59
C HIS A 212 -8.96 10.09 9.10
N MET A 213 -7.92 10.95 9.03
CA MET A 213 -8.04 12.30 8.48
C MET A 213 -8.52 12.29 7.03
N ILE A 214 -8.13 11.27 6.25
CA ILE A 214 -8.55 11.11 4.86
C ILE A 214 -9.93 10.47 4.74
N HIS A 215 -10.21 9.46 5.55
CA HIS A 215 -11.41 8.63 5.43
C HIS A 215 -12.65 9.28 6.05
N LEU A 216 -12.49 9.98 7.17
CA LEU A 216 -13.60 10.62 7.86
C LEU A 216 -13.96 11.96 7.21
N LYS A 217 -15.24 12.35 7.35
CA LYS A 217 -15.69 13.69 6.96
C LYS A 217 -14.97 14.75 7.79
N LYS A 218 -14.63 15.87 7.17
CA LYS A 218 -13.96 17.00 7.82
C LYS A 218 -14.71 17.50 9.07
N THR A 219 -16.03 17.46 9.06
CA THR A 219 -16.87 17.82 10.24
C THR A 219 -16.61 16.89 11.42
N LYS A 220 -16.42 15.57 11.18
CA LYS A 220 -16.11 14.59 12.22
C LYS A 220 -14.71 14.80 12.78
N ILE A 221 -13.72 15.03 11.92
CA ILE A 221 -12.35 15.37 12.36
C ILE A 221 -12.36 16.63 13.23
N ASN A 222 -13.08 17.68 12.83
CA ASN A 222 -13.19 18.90 13.62
C ASN A 222 -13.88 18.69 14.98
N GLN A 223 -14.86 17.79 15.07
CA GLN A 223 -15.46 17.41 16.36
C GLN A 223 -14.46 16.72 17.27
N ILE A 224 -13.69 15.75 16.73
CA ILE A 224 -12.64 15.03 17.46
C ILE A 224 -11.57 16.01 17.95
N ARG A 225 -11.10 16.92 17.11
CA ARG A 225 -10.12 17.96 17.51
C ARG A 225 -10.58 18.80 18.69
N LYS A 226 -11.90 19.09 18.78
CA LYS A 226 -12.47 19.87 19.88
C LYS A 226 -12.60 19.06 21.18
N SER A 227 -12.88 17.77 21.08
CA SER A 227 -13.13 16.90 22.23
C SER A 227 -11.88 16.20 22.75
N ASP A 228 -10.83 16.05 21.91
CA ASP A 228 -9.62 15.30 22.24
C ASP A 228 -8.36 16.14 21.94
N PRO A 229 -7.78 16.81 22.97
CA PRO A 229 -6.60 17.64 22.79
C PRO A 229 -5.36 16.86 22.30
N ILE A 230 -5.21 15.59 22.68
CA ILE A 230 -4.09 14.75 22.24
C ILE A 230 -4.20 14.49 20.75
N LEU A 231 -5.37 14.05 20.28
CA LEU A 231 -5.59 13.86 18.83
C LEU A 231 -5.51 15.17 18.06
N ASN A 232 -5.95 16.29 18.63
CA ASN A 232 -5.78 17.58 17.98
C ASN A 232 -4.30 17.90 17.71
N ASN A 233 -3.42 17.66 18.67
CA ASN A 233 -1.97 17.83 18.50
C ASN A 233 -1.39 16.88 17.46
N LYS A 234 -1.77 15.60 17.49
CA LYS A 234 -1.37 14.58 16.52
C LYS A 234 -1.82 14.93 15.10
N ILE A 235 -3.08 15.33 14.92
CA ILE A 235 -3.63 15.77 13.63
C ILE A 235 -2.86 16.98 13.10
N SER A 236 -2.64 18.00 13.94
CA SER A 236 -1.87 19.19 13.55
C SER A 236 -0.43 18.85 13.18
N TYR A 237 0.20 17.92 13.88
CA TYR A 237 1.53 17.41 13.55
C TYR A 237 1.55 16.79 12.14
N ILE A 238 0.63 15.86 11.86
CA ILE A 238 0.53 15.22 10.52
C ILE A 238 0.28 16.26 9.43
N GLU A 239 -0.66 17.20 9.64
CA GLU A 239 -0.92 18.29 8.69
C GLU A 239 0.36 19.07 8.35
N ASN A 240 1.10 19.50 9.36
CA ASN A 240 2.31 20.28 9.20
C ASN A 240 3.41 19.48 8.47
N LYS A 241 3.63 18.22 8.85
CA LYS A 241 4.65 17.37 8.24
C LYS A 241 4.32 17.05 6.78
N ILE A 242 3.07 16.86 6.43
CA ILE A 242 2.66 16.67 5.04
C ILE A 242 2.85 17.95 4.22
N MET A 243 2.58 19.13 4.79
CA MET A 243 2.84 20.40 4.13
C MET A 243 4.33 20.63 3.85
N GLU A 244 5.23 20.15 4.71
CA GLU A 244 6.68 20.15 4.45
C GLU A 244 7.05 19.31 3.23
N ILE A 245 6.40 18.16 3.02
CA ILE A 245 6.61 17.27 1.87
C ILE A 245 5.93 17.82 0.62
N ASN A 246 4.68 18.24 0.74
CA ASN A 246 3.86 18.74 -0.35
C ASN A 246 2.82 19.76 0.12
N ASN A 247 3.11 21.03 -0.10
CA ASN A 247 2.26 22.15 0.32
C ASN A 247 0.94 22.27 -0.45
N SER A 248 0.76 21.52 -1.54
CA SER A 248 -0.50 21.48 -2.30
C SER A 248 -1.44 20.34 -1.91
N PHE A 249 -1.02 19.47 -0.99
CA PHE A 249 -1.88 18.38 -0.50
C PHE A 249 -2.99 18.92 0.41
N THR A 250 -4.20 18.39 0.24
CA THR A 250 -5.38 18.72 1.08
C THR A 250 -6.04 17.44 1.59
N PHE A 251 -6.42 17.46 2.86
CA PHE A 251 -7.21 16.39 3.48
C PHE A 251 -8.70 16.46 3.12
#